data_cd0f881f04a029ad252b8ca945db5b9a
#
_entry.id   cd0f881f04a029ad252b8ca945db5b9a
#
_cell.length_a   1.000
_cell.length_b   1.000
_cell.length_c   1.000
_cell.angle_alpha   90.00
_cell.angle_beta   90.00
_cell.angle_gamma   90.00
#
_symmetry.space_group_name_H-M   'P 1'
#
loop_
_entity.id
_entity.type
_entity.pdbx_description
1 polymer ?
#
loop_
_entity_poly.entity_id
_entity_poly.type
_entity_poly.pdbx_seq_one_letter_code
_entity_poly.pdbx_strand_id
1 'polypeptide(L)' 'MVKVLVVEDEASIRSFIVINLRRAGYDVIEAETGEEALERLRANPDTKVALLDIMLPGIDGFEVCRRIRATNTKIGII' A
#
# COMPACT_ATOMS: atom_id res chain seq x y z
N MET A 1 10.10 13.43 1.77
CA MET A 1 8.63 13.35 1.78
C MET A 1 8.20 11.98 2.31
N VAL A 2 7.04 11.92 2.92
CA VAL A 2 6.52 10.65 3.44
C VAL A 2 6.07 9.78 2.26
N LYS A 3 6.56 8.55 2.22
CA LYS A 3 6.20 7.59 1.19
C LYS A 3 5.02 6.74 1.64
N VAL A 4 4.01 6.65 0.79
CA VAL A 4 2.77 5.93 1.05
C VAL A 4 2.57 4.87 -0.04
N LEU A 5 2.27 3.65 0.36
CA LEU A 5 1.85 2.59 -0.55
C LEU A 5 0.33 2.56 -0.60
N VAL A 6 -0.23 2.55 -1.81
CA VAL A 6 -1.68 2.40 -2.03
C VAL A 6 -1.92 1.05 -2.71
N VAL A 7 -2.69 0.19 -2.05
CA VAL A 7 -3.04 -1.14 -2.56
C VAL A 7 -4.52 -1.19 -2.84
N GLU A 8 -4.88 -1.18 -4.11
CA GLU A 8 -6.27 -1.16 -4.56
C GLU A 8 -6.35 -1.81 -5.94
N ASP A 9 -7.22 -2.79 -6.11
CA ASP A 9 -7.33 -3.52 -7.39
C ASP A 9 -8.13 -2.76 -8.45
N GLU A 10 -9.03 -1.86 -8.04
CA GLU A 10 -9.79 -1.07 -9.00
C GLU A 10 -9.03 0.19 -9.40
N ALA A 11 -8.70 0.28 -10.70
CA ALA A 11 -7.84 1.34 -11.22
C ALA A 11 -8.38 2.75 -11.01
N SER A 12 -9.69 2.96 -11.16
CA SER A 12 -10.29 4.29 -10.99
C SER A 12 -10.24 4.76 -9.54
N ILE A 13 -10.49 3.88 -8.59
CA ILE A 13 -10.41 4.19 -7.17
C ILE A 13 -8.95 4.45 -6.79
N ARG A 14 -8.04 3.59 -7.25
CA ARG A 14 -6.61 3.75 -6.97
C ARG A 14 -6.10 5.09 -7.50
N SER A 15 -6.45 5.46 -8.73
CA SER A 15 -6.04 6.73 -9.32
C SER A 15 -6.55 7.92 -8.53
N PHE A 16 -7.79 7.87 -8.08
CA PHE A 16 -8.37 8.93 -7.26
C PHE A 16 -7.58 9.14 -5.96
N ILE A 17 -7.28 8.05 -5.27
CA ILE A 17 -6.51 8.10 -4.02
C ILE A 17 -5.10 8.64 -4.28
N VAL A 18 -4.43 8.11 -5.30
CA VAL A 18 -3.06 8.51 -5.64
C VAL A 18 -2.96 9.98 -5.99
N ILE A 19 -3.87 10.49 -6.82
CA ILE A 19 -3.88 11.91 -7.22
C ILE A 19 -4.02 12.80 -5.98
N ASN A 20 -4.94 12.47 -5.09
CA ASN A 20 -5.17 13.27 -3.89
C ASN A 20 -3.98 13.25 -2.94
N LEU A 21 -3.35 12.09 -2.76
CA LEU A 21 -2.16 11.98 -1.90
C LEU A 21 -0.98 12.76 -2.49
N ARG A 22 -0.76 12.69 -3.79
CA ARG A 22 0.31 13.45 -4.44
C ARG A 22 0.09 14.95 -4.31
N ARG A 23 -1.16 15.41 -4.45
CA ARG A 23 -1.50 16.83 -4.24
C ARG A 23 -1.22 17.29 -2.81
N ALA A 24 -1.37 16.39 -1.84
CA ALA A 24 -1.08 16.68 -0.44
C ALA A 24 0.42 16.64 -0.12
N GLY A 25 1.26 16.31 -1.08
CA GLY A 25 2.73 16.31 -0.91
C GLY A 25 3.35 14.98 -0.54
N TYR A 26 2.57 13.88 -0.60
CA TYR A 26 3.11 12.55 -0.33
C TYR A 26 3.77 11.96 -1.58
N ASP A 27 4.78 11.14 -1.35
CA ASP A 27 5.37 10.29 -2.37
C ASP A 27 4.60 8.97 -2.38
N VAL A 28 4.05 8.57 -3.53
CA VAL A 28 3.10 7.46 -3.60
C VAL A 28 3.61 6.35 -4.51
N ILE A 29 3.55 5.12 -3.99
CA ILE A 29 3.77 3.92 -4.78
C ILE A 29 2.45 3.12 -4.82
N GLU A 30 2.24 2.38 -5.91
CA GLU A 30 0.96 1.72 -6.17
C GLU A 30 1.14 0.22 -6.31
N ALA A 31 0.10 -0.52 -5.89
CA ALA A 31 0.00 -1.96 -6.12
C ALA A 31 -1.45 -2.33 -6.39
N GLU A 32 -1.67 -3.30 -7.27
CA GLU A 32 -3.00 -3.80 -7.62
C GLU A 32 -3.38 -5.04 -6.83
N THR A 33 -2.39 -5.74 -6.29
CA THR A 33 -2.59 -7.00 -5.55
C THR A 33 -1.79 -6.98 -4.26
N GLY A 34 -2.14 -7.89 -3.35
CA GLY A 34 -1.38 -8.04 -2.11
C GLY A 34 0.05 -8.51 -2.34
N GLU A 35 0.23 -9.41 -3.30
CA GLU A 35 1.56 -9.92 -3.68
C GLU A 35 2.44 -8.80 -4.19
N GLU A 36 1.90 -7.95 -5.08
CA GLU A 36 2.62 -6.79 -5.60
C GLU A 36 2.95 -5.80 -4.47
N ALA A 37 2.01 -5.62 -3.53
CA ALA A 37 2.23 -4.75 -2.38
C ALA A 37 3.46 -5.19 -1.57
N LEU A 38 3.60 -6.48 -1.32
CA LEU A 38 4.74 -7.01 -0.59
C LEU A 38 6.06 -6.78 -1.34
N GLU A 39 6.04 -6.93 -2.67
CA GLU A 39 7.22 -6.63 -3.51
C GLU A 39 7.58 -5.15 -3.45
N ARG A 40 6.58 -4.26 -3.56
CA ARG A 40 6.79 -2.81 -3.49
C ARG A 40 7.41 -2.40 -2.15
N LEU A 41 6.97 -3.01 -1.06
CA LEU A 41 7.52 -2.70 0.26
C LEU A 41 8.96 -3.17 0.40
N ARG A 42 9.31 -4.34 -0.17
CA ARG A 42 10.70 -4.79 -0.18
C ARG A 42 11.61 -3.84 -0.95
N ALA A 43 11.12 -3.33 -2.07
CA ALA A 43 11.87 -2.38 -2.91
C ALA A 43 11.91 -0.97 -2.32
N ASN A 44 11.00 -0.65 -1.40
CA ASN A 44 10.86 0.67 -0.79
C ASN A 44 10.77 0.55 0.73
N PRO A 45 11.86 0.18 1.41
CA PRO A 45 11.84 -0.04 2.87
C PRO A 45 11.59 1.25 3.67
N ASP A 46 11.67 2.40 3.05
CA ASP A 46 11.38 3.70 3.65
C ASP A 46 9.89 4.07 3.64
N THR A 47 9.02 3.19 3.16
CA THR A 47 7.58 3.42 3.16
C THR A 47 7.06 3.57 4.60
N LYS A 48 6.28 4.62 4.84
CA LYS A 48 5.78 4.94 6.19
C LYS A 48 4.36 4.46 6.44
N VAL A 49 3.52 4.42 5.40
CA VAL A 49 2.11 4.07 5.51
C VAL A 49 1.70 3.19 4.35
N ALA A 50 0.88 2.19 4.61
CA ALA A 50 0.22 1.38 3.59
C ALA A 50 -1.30 1.53 3.73
N LEU A 51 -1.96 1.94 2.66
CA LEU A 51 -3.43 1.95 2.57
C LEU A 51 -3.85 0.68 1.87
N LEU A 52 -4.59 -0.18 2.58
CA LEU A 52 -4.95 -1.51 2.09
C LEU A 52 -6.45 -1.65 1.91
N ASP A 53 -6.88 -2.12 0.74
CA ASP A 53 -8.21 -2.64 0.56
C ASP A 53 -8.26 -4.06 1.15
N ILE A 54 -9.33 -4.38 1.87
CA ILE A 54 -9.52 -5.72 2.45
C ILE A 54 -9.86 -6.73 1.36
N MET A 55 -10.67 -6.32 0.38
CA MET A 55 -11.19 -7.24 -0.65
C MET A 55 -10.30 -7.23 -1.90
N LEU A 56 -9.13 -7.81 -1.76
CA LEU A 56 -8.19 -7.94 -2.86
C LEU A 56 -8.27 -9.35 -3.48
N PRO A 57 -8.02 -9.48 -4.80
CA PRO A 57 -7.86 -10.79 -5.39
C PRO A 57 -6.56 -11.45 -4.90
N GLY A 58 -6.55 -12.79 -4.83
CA GLY A 58 -5.41 -13.52 -4.28
C GLY A 58 -5.38 -13.42 -2.76
N ILE A 59 -4.27 -13.01 -2.19
CA ILE A 59 -4.22 -12.76 -0.75
C ILE A 59 -4.96 -11.47 -0.44
N ASP A 60 -5.84 -11.51 0.56
CA ASP A 60 -6.64 -10.35 0.93
C ASP A 60 -5.86 -9.34 1.78
N GLY A 61 -6.51 -8.20 2.10
CA GLY A 61 -5.87 -7.16 2.88
C GLY A 61 -5.48 -7.58 4.29
N PHE A 62 -6.22 -8.49 4.92
CA PHE A 62 -5.86 -9.01 6.24
C PHE A 62 -4.58 -9.82 6.19
N GLU A 63 -4.42 -10.67 5.18
CA GLU A 63 -3.22 -11.47 5.01
C GLU A 63 -2.01 -10.59 4.67
N VAL A 64 -2.19 -9.59 3.82
CA VAL A 64 -1.14 -8.61 3.51
C VAL A 64 -0.69 -7.91 4.79
N CYS A 65 -1.63 -7.44 5.59
CA CYS A 65 -1.34 -6.78 6.87
C CYS A 65 -0.54 -7.70 7.79
N ARG A 66 -0.96 -8.95 7.91
CA ARG A 66 -0.27 -9.94 8.74
C ARG A 66 1.19 -10.13 8.28
N ARG A 67 1.40 -10.26 6.96
CA ARG A 67 2.75 -10.46 6.40
C ARG A 67 3.62 -9.23 6.57
N ILE A 68 3.05 -8.04 6.41
CA ILE A 68 3.79 -6.80 6.64
C ILE A 68 4.24 -6.72 8.10
N ARG A 69 3.34 -6.99 9.04
CA ARG A 69 3.65 -6.92 10.47
C ARG A 69 4.70 -7.96 10.92
N ALA A 70 4.81 -9.07 10.21
CA ALA A 70 5.83 -10.08 10.51
C ALA A 70 7.26 -9.56 10.30
N THR A 71 7.44 -8.57 9.40
CA THR A 71 8.74 -8.03 9.06
C THR A 71 8.92 -6.55 9.41
N ASN A 72 7.83 -5.81 9.63
CA ASN A 72 7.89 -4.38 9.92
C ASN A 72 6.78 -4.01 10.90
N THR A 73 7.17 -3.68 12.13
CA THR A 73 6.23 -3.31 13.20
C THR A 73 5.94 -1.82 13.26
N LYS A 74 6.65 -1.00 12.47
CA LYS A 74 6.58 0.47 12.57
C LYS A 74 5.73 1.12 11.49
N ILE A 75 5.53 0.46 10.35
CA ILE A 75 4.74 1.03 9.25
C ILE A 75 3.27 1.19 9.70
N GLY A 76 2.68 2.34 9.38
CA GLY A 76 1.23 2.54 9.59
C GLY A 76 0.44 1.77 8.55
N ILE A 77 -0.61 1.07 8.97
CA ILE A 77 -1.50 0.33 8.07
C ILE A 77 -2.92 0.81 8.31
N ILE A 78 -3.58 1.20 7.22
CA ILE A 78 -4.97 1.70 7.27
C ILE A 78 -5.85 0.89 6.35
#